data_9cb3755362e8f17f7f1092c1b63284eb
#
_entry.id   9cb3755362e8f17f7f1092c1b63284eb
#
_cell.length_a   1.000
_cell.length_b   1.000
_cell.length_c   1.000
_cell.angle_alpha   90.00
_cell.angle_beta   90.00
_cell.angle_gamma   90.00
#
_symmetry.space_group_name_H-M   'P 1'
#
loop_
_entity.id
_entity.type
_entity.pdbx_description
1 polymer ?
#
loop_
_entity_poly.entity_id
_entity_poly.type
_entity_poly.pdbx_seq_one_letter_code
_entity_poly.pdbx_strand_id
1 'polypeptide(L)'
;MSVDIPVQVLDIEDLSRSKWEQIEALESERKGETTKGREVIRVVPTPADGEAPSTAPTQSPSAASTPVAQSKGPFKLLMQDCKGNSVYGFELKKVEKIAYPPVMSIGCKVLLRKGCKIARGMVLLEPGMVVVLGGKIDGLDKGWKEGREQRLRETVERERNTDE
;
A
#
# COMPACT_ATOMS: atom_id res chain seq x y z
N MET A 1 3.59 -13.08 23.20
CA MET A 1 2.15 -12.92 23.55
C MET A 1 1.60 -14.26 24.04
N SER A 2 0.76 -14.27 25.07
CA SER A 2 0.23 -15.52 25.67
C SER A 2 -1.15 -15.94 25.16
N VAL A 3 -1.88 -15.01 24.49
CA VAL A 3 -3.23 -15.20 23.96
C VAL A 3 -3.33 -14.64 22.55
N ASP A 4 -4.34 -15.08 21.82
CA ASP A 4 -4.70 -14.52 20.53
C ASP A 4 -5.39 -13.16 20.74
N ILE A 5 -4.98 -12.15 20.01
CA ILE A 5 -5.52 -10.78 20.14
C ILE A 5 -6.04 -10.31 18.79
N PRO A 6 -7.35 -10.06 18.66
CA PRO A 6 -7.89 -9.38 17.50
C PRO A 6 -7.55 -7.88 17.56
N VAL A 7 -7.06 -7.34 16.46
CA VAL A 7 -6.72 -5.94 16.31
C VAL A 7 -7.27 -5.38 15.01
N GLN A 8 -7.38 -4.07 14.94
CA GLN A 8 -7.80 -3.33 13.78
C GLN A 8 -6.64 -2.48 13.26
N VAL A 9 -6.43 -2.46 11.95
CA VAL A 9 -5.41 -1.63 11.32
C VAL A 9 -5.91 -0.19 11.20
N LEU A 10 -5.15 0.75 11.75
CA LEU A 10 -5.41 2.19 11.70
C LEU A 10 -4.50 2.93 10.72
N ASP A 11 -3.28 2.43 10.51
CA ASP A 11 -2.31 3.05 9.60
C ASP A 11 -1.37 2.00 9.01
N ILE A 12 -0.88 2.27 7.81
CA ILE A 12 0.06 1.43 7.07
C ILE A 12 1.17 2.32 6.53
N GLU A 13 2.40 2.05 6.92
CA GLU A 13 3.61 2.73 6.45
C GLU A 13 4.48 1.75 5.65
N ASP A 14 4.88 2.15 4.46
CA ASP A 14 5.85 1.42 3.63
C ASP A 14 7.26 1.86 4.02
N LEU A 15 8.07 0.92 4.46
CA LEU A 15 9.45 1.18 4.86
C LEU A 15 10.46 0.91 3.72
N SER A 16 9.99 0.41 2.57
CA SER A 16 10.84 0.15 1.42
C SER A 16 11.13 1.39 0.57
N ARG A 17 10.36 2.46 0.76
CA ARG A 17 10.50 3.72 0.04
C ARG A 17 10.68 4.88 1.02
N SER A 18 11.49 5.85 0.61
CA SER A 18 11.58 7.09 1.38
C SER A 18 10.23 7.81 1.43
N LYS A 19 9.99 8.57 2.48
CA LYS A 19 8.75 9.35 2.61
C LYS A 19 8.62 10.36 1.47
N TRP A 20 9.76 10.90 1.01
CA TRP A 20 9.80 11.83 -0.11
C TRP A 20 9.33 11.18 -1.41
N GLU A 21 9.84 10.00 -1.76
CA GLU A 21 9.36 9.24 -2.93
C GLU A 21 7.86 8.91 -2.86
N GLN A 22 7.36 8.64 -1.66
CA GLN A 22 5.93 8.41 -1.46
C GLN A 22 5.10 9.68 -1.71
N ILE A 23 5.60 10.85 -1.31
CA ILE A 23 4.95 12.15 -1.57
C ILE A 23 4.94 12.44 -3.09
N GLU A 24 6.08 12.30 -3.77
CA GLU A 24 6.16 12.49 -5.22
C GLU A 24 5.20 11.58 -5.99
N ALA A 25 5.11 10.31 -5.57
CA ALA A 25 4.17 9.37 -6.18
C ALA A 25 2.71 9.81 -6.02
N LEU A 26 2.32 10.29 -4.84
CA LEU A 26 0.97 10.81 -4.58
C LEU A 26 0.67 12.10 -5.37
N GLU A 27 1.66 12.97 -5.50
CA GLU A 27 1.52 14.18 -6.31
C GLU A 27 1.37 13.87 -7.81
N SER A 28 2.16 12.94 -8.32
CA SER A 28 2.08 12.49 -9.71
C SER A 28 0.73 11.85 -10.01
N GLU A 29 0.21 11.04 -9.07
CA GLU A 29 -1.12 10.46 -9.17
C GLU A 29 -2.21 11.54 -9.20
N ARG A 30 -2.11 12.54 -8.33
CA ARG A 30 -3.07 13.67 -8.27
C ARG A 30 -3.03 14.53 -9.53
N LYS A 31 -1.84 14.75 -10.11
CA LYS A 31 -1.67 15.52 -11.36
C LYS A 31 -2.06 14.73 -12.61
N GLY A 32 -2.38 13.44 -12.47
CA GLY A 32 -2.65 12.57 -13.62
C GLY A 32 -1.40 12.25 -14.46
N GLU A 33 -0.22 12.58 -13.94
CA GLU A 33 1.09 12.29 -14.55
C GLU A 33 1.54 10.86 -14.22
N THR A 34 0.61 9.90 -14.22
CA THR A 34 1.02 8.49 -14.15
C THR A 34 1.78 8.18 -15.43
N THR A 35 3.09 8.29 -15.37
CA THR A 35 3.99 7.79 -16.40
C THR A 35 3.80 6.26 -16.48
N LYS A 36 2.83 5.84 -17.28
CA LYS A 36 2.88 4.53 -17.88
C LYS A 36 4.27 4.38 -18.45
N GLY A 37 5.01 3.41 -17.94
CA GLY A 37 6.41 3.19 -18.29
C GLY A 37 6.69 3.56 -19.74
N ARG A 38 7.72 4.30 -19.91
CA ARG A 38 8.24 5.00 -21.08
C ARG A 38 8.11 4.20 -22.37
N GLU A 39 6.90 4.10 -22.89
CA GLU A 39 6.63 3.66 -24.24
C GLU A 39 6.20 4.90 -25.03
N VAL A 40 7.20 5.56 -25.57
CA VAL A 40 7.02 6.60 -26.58
C VAL A 40 6.51 5.88 -27.81
N ILE A 41 5.20 5.77 -27.97
CA ILE A 41 4.60 5.37 -29.25
C ILE A 41 4.90 6.53 -30.21
N ARG A 42 5.99 6.43 -30.93
CA ARG A 42 6.21 7.24 -32.12
C ARG A 42 5.19 6.78 -33.15
N VAL A 43 4.11 7.52 -33.28
CA VAL A 43 3.22 7.41 -34.44
C VAL A 43 4.03 7.88 -35.64
N VAL A 44 4.62 6.94 -36.36
CA VAL A 44 5.18 7.22 -37.69
C VAL A 44 3.97 7.34 -38.60
N PRO A 45 3.75 8.48 -39.26
CA PRO A 45 2.72 8.57 -40.28
C PRO A 45 3.17 7.71 -41.46
N THR A 46 2.50 6.60 -41.66
CA THR A 46 2.68 5.78 -42.89
C THR A 46 1.86 6.41 -44.00
N PRO A 47 2.45 6.69 -45.19
CA PRO A 47 1.64 7.10 -46.33
C PRO A 47 0.74 5.96 -46.77
N ALA A 48 -0.45 6.34 -47.16
CA ALA A 48 -1.47 5.44 -47.70
C ALA A 48 -0.97 4.75 -48.95
N ASP A 49 -1.16 3.42 -49.02
CA ASP A 49 -1.71 2.73 -50.16
C ASP A 49 -1.73 1.20 -49.91
N GLY A 50 -2.90 0.58 -50.19
CA GLY A 50 -2.98 -0.81 -50.64
C GLY A 50 -3.47 -1.87 -49.64
N GLU A 51 -4.78 -2.17 -49.73
CA GLU A 51 -5.42 -3.51 -49.64
C GLU A 51 -5.33 -4.38 -48.39
N ALA A 52 -6.54 -4.64 -47.86
CA ALA A 52 -6.93 -5.72 -46.95
C ALA A 52 -6.80 -7.13 -47.61
N PRO A 53 -7.04 -8.31 -46.95
CA PRO A 53 -7.92 -8.49 -45.78
C PRO A 53 -7.46 -9.55 -44.74
N SER A 54 -8.25 -9.63 -43.70
CA SER A 54 -8.69 -10.87 -43.05
C SER A 54 -8.07 -11.32 -41.72
N THR A 55 -9.01 -11.52 -40.83
CA THR A 55 -9.11 -12.36 -39.64
C THR A 55 -8.59 -11.82 -38.32
N ALA A 56 -9.58 -11.31 -37.56
CA ALA A 56 -9.54 -11.16 -36.12
C ALA A 56 -9.44 -12.51 -35.39
N PRO A 57 -8.90 -12.50 -34.17
CA PRO A 57 -9.80 -12.82 -33.07
C PRO A 57 -9.86 -11.68 -32.05
N THR A 58 -11.08 -11.30 -31.76
CA THR A 58 -11.55 -10.47 -30.68
C THR A 58 -11.00 -10.98 -29.34
N GLN A 59 -10.03 -10.29 -28.80
CA GLN A 59 -9.73 -10.40 -27.38
C GLN A 59 -10.16 -9.09 -26.73
N SER A 60 -11.21 -9.19 -25.93
CA SER A 60 -11.70 -8.14 -25.07
C SER A 60 -10.55 -7.58 -24.24
N PRO A 61 -10.36 -6.26 -24.16
CA PRO A 61 -9.41 -5.71 -23.22
C PRO A 61 -9.98 -5.89 -21.81
N SER A 62 -9.55 -6.95 -21.14
CA SER A 62 -9.62 -7.01 -19.69
C SER A 62 -8.92 -5.77 -19.18
N ALA A 63 -9.63 -4.97 -18.39
CA ALA A 63 -9.13 -3.76 -17.76
C ALA A 63 -7.89 -4.10 -16.94
N ALA A 64 -6.73 -4.01 -17.58
CA ALA A 64 -5.44 -4.10 -16.93
C ALA A 64 -5.28 -2.83 -16.09
N SER A 65 -5.64 -2.93 -14.82
CA SER A 65 -5.25 -1.99 -13.80
C SER A 65 -3.73 -1.80 -13.90
N THR A 66 -3.31 -0.60 -14.21
CA THR A 66 -1.91 -0.15 -14.27
C THR A 66 -1.19 -0.62 -13.01
N PRO A 67 -0.04 -1.28 -13.09
CA PRO A 67 0.73 -1.60 -11.92
C PRO A 67 1.34 -0.29 -11.40
N VAL A 68 0.66 0.39 -10.49
CA VAL A 68 1.35 1.21 -9.50
C VAL A 68 2.41 0.28 -8.92
N ALA A 69 3.68 0.65 -9.02
CA ALA A 69 4.77 -0.19 -8.57
C ALA A 69 4.45 -0.70 -7.17
N GLN A 70 4.01 -1.97 -7.10
CA GLN A 70 3.48 -2.54 -5.88
C GLN A 70 4.61 -2.56 -4.86
N SER A 71 4.46 -1.75 -3.84
CA SER A 71 5.39 -1.79 -2.72
C SER A 71 5.48 -3.21 -2.19
N LYS A 72 6.70 -3.71 -2.09
CA LYS A 72 6.96 -5.07 -1.62
C LYS A 72 7.13 -5.15 -0.10
N GLY A 73 7.03 -4.01 0.62
CA GLY A 73 7.32 -3.91 2.05
C GLY A 73 8.84 -3.99 2.32
N PRO A 74 9.29 -4.03 3.57
CA PRO A 74 8.48 -4.30 4.76
C PRO A 74 7.52 -3.17 5.13
N PHE A 75 6.42 -3.55 5.76
CA PHE A 75 5.41 -2.61 6.23
C PHE A 75 5.44 -2.47 7.76
N LYS A 76 5.15 -1.27 8.22
CA LYS A 76 4.85 -0.98 9.60
C LYS A 76 3.37 -0.64 9.73
N LEU A 77 2.69 -1.29 10.64
CA LEU A 77 1.26 -1.12 10.89
C LEU A 77 1.04 -0.45 12.22
N LEU A 78 0.11 0.50 12.30
CA LEU A 78 -0.48 0.92 13.55
C LEU A 78 -1.76 0.12 13.74
N MET A 79 -1.86 -0.61 14.84
CA MET A 79 -2.97 -1.49 15.15
C MET A 79 -3.58 -1.13 16.49
N GLN A 80 -4.88 -1.33 16.63
CA GLN A 80 -5.63 -1.05 17.86
C GLN A 80 -6.43 -2.28 18.29
N ASP A 81 -6.43 -2.57 19.57
CA ASP A 81 -7.27 -3.63 20.16
C ASP A 81 -8.70 -3.15 20.44
N CYS A 82 -9.56 -4.07 20.90
CA CYS A 82 -10.93 -3.77 21.25
C CYS A 82 -11.11 -2.85 22.47
N LYS A 83 -10.04 -2.61 23.22
CA LYS A 83 -10.02 -1.69 24.39
C LYS A 83 -9.51 -0.29 24.01
N GLY A 84 -9.11 -0.09 22.76
CA GLY A 84 -8.56 1.18 22.29
C GLY A 84 -7.03 1.31 22.46
N ASN A 85 -6.33 0.29 22.97
CA ASN A 85 -4.88 0.34 23.08
C ASN A 85 -4.25 0.19 21.69
N SER A 86 -3.30 1.05 21.39
CA SER A 86 -2.60 1.03 20.11
C SER A 86 -1.22 0.39 20.24
N VAL A 87 -0.83 -0.39 19.24
CA VAL A 87 0.48 -1.03 19.16
C VAL A 87 1.00 -1.00 17.73
N TYR A 88 2.29 -0.81 17.57
CA TYR A 88 2.93 -0.96 16.28
C TYR A 88 3.24 -2.41 15.97
N GLY A 89 3.02 -2.79 14.71
CA GLY A 89 3.47 -4.06 14.14
C GLY A 89 4.51 -3.81 13.07
N PHE A 90 5.56 -4.60 13.05
CA PHE A 90 6.61 -4.56 12.04
C PHE A 90 6.64 -5.88 11.27
N GLU A 91 6.52 -5.81 9.95
CA GLU A 91 6.59 -6.98 9.08
C GLU A 91 8.03 -7.49 9.02
N LEU A 92 8.35 -8.49 9.85
CA LEU A 92 9.68 -9.09 9.90
C LEU A 92 9.92 -10.04 8.71
N LYS A 93 8.89 -10.77 8.34
CA LYS A 93 8.86 -11.62 7.15
C LYS A 93 7.58 -11.34 6.37
N LYS A 94 7.68 -11.39 5.04
CA LYS A 94 6.58 -11.10 4.14
C LYS A 94 5.31 -11.87 4.48
N VAL A 95 4.23 -11.15 4.75
CA VAL A 95 2.89 -11.68 4.96
C VAL A 95 2.05 -11.28 3.74
N GLU A 96 1.57 -12.25 2.96
CA GLU A 96 0.96 -12.04 1.64
C GLU A 96 -0.15 -11.00 1.58
N LYS A 97 -0.95 -10.90 2.63
CA LYS A 97 -2.10 -10.00 2.70
C LYS A 97 -1.81 -8.64 3.33
N ILE A 98 -0.56 -8.39 3.72
CA ILE A 98 -0.13 -7.08 4.20
C ILE A 98 0.42 -6.29 3.02
N ALA A 99 -0.27 -5.25 2.63
CA ALA A 99 0.12 -4.34 1.56
C ALA A 99 -0.72 -3.06 1.65
N TYR A 100 -0.41 -2.08 0.80
CA TYR A 100 -1.26 -0.90 0.68
C TYR A 100 -2.65 -1.20 0.10
N PRO A 101 -3.64 -0.32 0.36
CA PRO A 101 -4.90 -0.36 -0.36
C PRO A 101 -4.68 -0.41 -1.89
N PRO A 102 -5.45 -1.21 -2.63
CA PRO A 102 -6.69 -1.87 -2.21
C PRO A 102 -6.53 -3.24 -1.55
N VAL A 103 -5.32 -3.79 -1.47
CA VAL A 103 -5.08 -5.15 -0.93
C VAL A 103 -5.45 -5.23 0.56
N MET A 104 -4.95 -4.30 1.37
CA MET A 104 -5.35 -4.15 2.77
C MET A 104 -5.89 -2.74 2.98
N SER A 105 -7.15 -2.63 3.38
CA SER A 105 -7.81 -1.35 3.66
C SER A 105 -7.65 -0.96 5.13
N ILE A 106 -7.77 0.34 5.43
CA ILE A 106 -7.81 0.81 6.81
C ILE A 106 -9.12 0.35 7.47
N GLY A 107 -9.02 -0.08 8.72
CA GLY A 107 -10.10 -0.75 9.42
C GLY A 107 -10.11 -2.28 9.24
N CYS A 108 -9.18 -2.83 8.47
CA CYS A 108 -8.98 -4.26 8.32
C CYS A 108 -8.74 -4.92 9.69
N LYS A 109 -9.38 -6.08 9.90
CA LYS A 109 -9.22 -6.86 11.12
C LYS A 109 -8.11 -7.88 10.93
N VAL A 110 -7.27 -7.97 11.94
CA VAL A 110 -6.11 -8.87 11.98
C VAL A 110 -6.13 -9.62 13.30
N LEU A 111 -5.88 -10.92 13.26
CA LEU A 111 -5.70 -11.74 14.45
C LEU A 111 -4.21 -11.96 14.68
N LEU A 112 -3.70 -11.49 15.78
CA LEU A 112 -2.35 -11.79 16.27
C LEU A 112 -2.43 -13.05 17.12
N ARG A 113 -1.77 -14.12 16.68
CA ARG A 113 -1.79 -15.39 17.40
C ARG A 113 -0.89 -15.37 18.63
N LYS A 114 -1.22 -16.20 19.59
CA LYS A 114 -0.31 -16.49 20.71
C LYS A 114 1.05 -16.91 20.17
N GLY A 115 2.12 -16.48 20.82
CA GLY A 115 3.48 -16.74 20.36
C GLY A 115 4.08 -15.61 19.52
N CYS A 116 3.31 -14.62 19.05
CA CYS A 116 3.88 -13.43 18.43
C CYS A 116 4.97 -12.82 19.32
N LYS A 117 6.12 -12.55 18.71
CA LYS A 117 7.25 -11.91 19.37
C LYS A 117 7.01 -10.40 19.47
N ILE A 118 7.49 -9.84 20.58
CA ILE A 118 7.48 -8.40 20.80
C ILE A 118 8.93 -7.95 20.98
N ALA A 119 9.35 -6.95 20.23
CA ALA A 119 10.65 -6.33 20.36
C ALA A 119 10.52 -4.81 20.33
N ARG A 120 11.18 -4.14 21.29
CA ARG A 120 11.21 -2.66 21.39
C ARG A 120 9.82 -2.02 21.31
N GLY A 121 8.80 -2.64 21.95
CA GLY A 121 7.43 -2.15 21.94
C GLY A 121 6.63 -2.41 20.67
N MET A 122 7.19 -3.13 19.69
CA MET A 122 6.52 -3.49 18.44
C MET A 122 6.27 -4.99 18.37
N VAL A 123 5.14 -5.38 17.79
CA VAL A 123 4.83 -6.78 17.47
C VAL A 123 5.51 -7.15 16.17
N LEU A 124 6.28 -8.23 16.17
CA LEU A 124 6.92 -8.74 14.95
C LEU A 124 5.92 -9.61 14.20
N LEU A 125 5.58 -9.18 12.98
CA LEU A 125 4.62 -9.86 12.12
C LEU A 125 5.36 -10.88 11.25
N GLU A 126 4.99 -12.14 11.41
CA GLU A 126 5.53 -13.26 10.63
C GLU A 126 4.38 -14.11 10.07
N PRO A 127 4.57 -14.79 8.91
CA PRO A 127 3.60 -15.74 8.40
C PRO A 127 3.27 -16.81 9.46
N GLY A 128 1.99 -17.17 9.56
CA GLY A 128 1.53 -18.12 10.56
C GLY A 128 1.22 -17.54 11.94
N MET A 129 1.84 -16.43 12.33
CA MET A 129 1.54 -15.70 13.58
C MET A 129 0.50 -14.59 13.38
N VAL A 130 0.24 -14.22 12.14
CA VAL A 130 -0.70 -13.17 11.76
C VAL A 130 -1.73 -13.72 10.79
N VAL A 131 -3.01 -13.52 11.09
CA VAL A 131 -4.12 -13.88 10.20
C VAL A 131 -4.86 -12.62 9.82
N VAL A 132 -4.81 -12.25 8.56
CA VAL A 132 -5.56 -11.11 8.03
C VAL A 132 -6.98 -11.57 7.75
N LEU A 133 -7.94 -11.09 8.55
CA LEU A 133 -9.35 -11.42 8.45
C LEU A 133 -10.06 -10.57 7.39
N GLY A 134 -9.48 -9.43 7.05
CA GLY A 134 -10.06 -8.50 6.09
C GLY A 134 -11.01 -7.48 6.73
N GLY A 135 -11.86 -6.90 5.90
CA GLY A 135 -12.77 -5.83 6.28
C GLY A 135 -12.20 -4.44 6.00
N LYS A 136 -13.08 -3.45 6.13
CA LYS A 136 -12.79 -2.04 5.86
C LYS A 136 -13.73 -1.18 6.70
N ILE A 137 -13.27 -0.03 7.15
CA ILE A 137 -14.11 1.01 7.73
C ILE A 137 -14.03 2.22 6.81
N ASP A 138 -15.09 2.47 6.04
CA ASP A 138 -15.08 3.47 4.95
C ASP A 138 -14.67 4.87 5.42
N GLY A 139 -15.16 5.32 6.56
CA GLY A 139 -14.80 6.62 7.11
C GLY A 139 -13.31 6.74 7.45
N LEU A 140 -12.73 5.69 8.04
CA LEU A 140 -11.31 5.65 8.38
C LEU A 140 -10.44 5.52 7.12
N ASP A 141 -10.82 4.65 6.18
CA ASP A 141 -10.07 4.43 4.94
C ASP A 141 -10.04 5.68 4.06
N LYS A 142 -11.19 6.37 3.95
CA LYS A 142 -11.28 7.63 3.23
C LYS A 142 -10.43 8.73 3.86
N GLY A 143 -10.58 8.95 5.16
CA GLY A 143 -9.79 9.95 5.89
C GLY A 143 -8.28 9.65 5.87
N TRP A 144 -7.91 8.36 5.91
CA TRP A 144 -6.52 7.97 5.79
C TRP A 144 -5.94 8.31 4.41
N LYS A 145 -6.66 8.02 3.33
CA LYS A 145 -6.24 8.32 1.96
C LYS A 145 -6.12 9.83 1.71
N GLU A 146 -7.13 10.59 2.12
CA GLU A 146 -7.16 12.05 1.93
C GLU A 146 -6.05 12.77 2.73
N GLY A 147 -5.80 12.34 3.95
CA GLY A 147 -4.78 12.95 4.82
C GLY A 147 -3.36 12.38 4.66
N ARG A 148 -3.14 11.40 3.78
CA ARG A 148 -1.85 10.69 3.70
C ARG A 148 -0.70 11.58 3.27
N GLU A 149 -0.88 12.37 2.22
CA GLU A 149 0.15 13.27 1.70
C GLU A 149 0.59 14.27 2.78
N GLN A 150 -0.38 14.88 3.47
CA GLN A 150 -0.09 15.84 4.53
C GLN A 150 0.70 15.20 5.69
N ARG A 151 0.28 14.03 6.17
CA ARG A 151 1.00 13.32 7.25
C ARG A 151 2.44 12.97 6.86
N LEU A 152 2.67 12.56 5.61
CA LEU A 152 4.03 12.28 5.13
C LEU A 152 4.89 13.54 5.14
N ARG A 153 4.36 14.69 4.66
CA ARG A 153 5.07 15.98 4.68
C ARG A 153 5.41 16.43 6.09
N GLU A 154 4.43 16.39 7.00
CA GLU A 154 4.64 16.74 8.42
C GLU A 154 5.70 15.86 9.08
N THR A 155 5.77 14.59 8.71
CA THR A 155 6.76 13.66 9.26
C THR A 155 8.16 13.98 8.74
N VAL A 156 8.31 14.28 7.44
CA VAL A 156 9.59 14.70 6.84
C VAL A 156 10.09 15.99 7.46
N GLU A 157 9.22 16.98 7.66
CA GLU A 157 9.58 18.24 8.31
C GLU A 157 10.02 18.04 9.76
N ARG A 158 9.32 17.15 10.49
CA ARG A 158 9.68 16.84 11.89
C ARG A 158 11.04 16.16 11.98
N GLU A 159 11.33 15.21 11.09
CA GLU A 159 12.63 14.53 11.04
C GLU A 159 13.76 15.52 10.75
N ARG A 160 13.57 16.42 9.79
CA ARG A 160 14.56 17.45 9.46
C ARG A 160 14.85 18.38 10.63
N ASN A 161 13.84 18.78 11.41
CA ASN A 161 14.02 19.65 12.56
C ASN A 161 14.61 18.93 13.80
N THR A 162 14.71 17.60 13.77
CA THR A 162 15.31 16.81 14.87
C THR A 162 16.79 16.57 14.64
N ASP A 163 17.25 16.68 13.37
CA ASP A 163 18.65 16.49 12.97
C ASP A 163 19.48 17.80 13.00
N GLU A 164 18.86 18.94 13.33
CA GLU A 164 19.52 20.24 13.64
C GLU A 164 19.70 20.41 15.14
#